data_2b28882050621b0f8c0008a96ba9b4a7
#
_entry.id   2b28882050621b0f8c0008a96ba9b4a7
#
_cell.length_a   1.000
_cell.length_b   1.000
_cell.length_c   1.000
_cell.angle_alpha   90.00
_cell.angle_beta   90.00
_cell.angle_gamma   90.00
#
_symmetry.space_group_name_H-M   'P 1'
#
loop_
_entity.id
_entity.type
_entity.pdbx_description
1 polymer ?
#
loop_
_entity_poly.entity_id
_entity_poly.type
_entity_poly.pdbx_seq_one_letter_code
_entity_poly.pdbx_strand_id
1 'polypeptide(L)'
;MAQQLNGYIDFSPKPFLDDYGNSMHFHINFHSEFNDYYIILAAQGLCHYMLDTLLAFMPTTLDYSRINKKFMAPTHISYGGNNRSVAVRTPNAFPKRLEHRLSSPETDPYIAIFTILKSILLALKSPSSLQTIEKIYGNAFDPQYNLTPLPTSSQASFMLFKPDFFK
;
A
#
# COMPACT_ATOMS: atom_id res chain seq x y z
N MET A 1 -29.76 3.87 -6.26
CA MET A 1 -29.65 2.54 -6.93
C MET A 1 -29.77 1.39 -5.92
N ALA A 2 -28.94 1.28 -4.86
CA ALA A 2 -29.07 0.19 -3.86
C ALA A 2 -30.45 0.12 -3.20
N GLN A 3 -31.01 1.25 -2.78
CA GLN A 3 -32.37 1.32 -2.20
C GLN A 3 -33.47 0.85 -3.15
N GLN A 4 -33.31 1.06 -4.46
CA GLN A 4 -34.25 0.57 -5.46
C GLN A 4 -34.26 -0.97 -5.59
N LEU A 5 -33.18 -1.61 -5.13
CA LEU A 5 -33.01 -3.06 -5.10
C LEU A 5 -33.23 -3.64 -3.70
N ASN A 6 -33.83 -2.89 -2.77
CA ASN A 6 -33.98 -3.25 -1.36
C ASN A 6 -32.67 -3.69 -0.69
N GLY A 7 -31.55 -3.07 -1.09
CA GLY A 7 -30.23 -3.34 -0.58
C GLY A 7 -29.54 -2.10 -0.01
N TYR A 8 -28.42 -2.31 0.63
CA TYR A 8 -27.50 -1.26 1.08
C TYR A 8 -26.09 -1.56 0.60
N ILE A 9 -25.25 -0.53 0.57
CA ILE A 9 -23.84 -0.66 0.22
C ILE A 9 -23.03 -0.40 1.48
N ASP A 10 -22.15 -1.33 1.83
CA ASP A 10 -21.24 -1.23 2.97
C ASP A 10 -19.80 -1.03 2.43
N PHE A 11 -19.21 0.12 2.72
CA PHE A 11 -17.83 0.46 2.39
C PHE A 11 -16.88 0.29 3.58
N SER A 12 -17.34 -0.27 4.70
CA SER A 12 -16.44 -0.52 5.82
C SER A 12 -15.26 -1.40 5.42
N PRO A 13 -14.10 -1.27 6.08
CA PRO A 13 -12.89 -2.02 5.71
C PRO A 13 -13.05 -3.53 5.76
N LYS A 14 -13.91 -4.02 6.66
CA LYS A 14 -14.13 -5.45 6.92
C LYS A 14 -15.61 -5.74 7.23
N PRO A 15 -16.50 -5.71 6.21
CA PRO A 15 -17.92 -5.96 6.41
C PRO A 15 -18.24 -7.35 7.00
N PHE A 16 -17.42 -8.34 6.61
CA PHE A 16 -17.51 -9.72 7.09
C PHE A 16 -16.16 -10.16 7.66
N LEU A 17 -16.13 -10.58 8.91
CA LEU A 17 -14.88 -10.90 9.61
C LEU A 17 -14.14 -12.07 8.96
N ASP A 18 -14.84 -13.05 8.43
CA ASP A 18 -14.30 -14.29 7.86
C ASP A 18 -14.17 -14.25 6.32
N ASP A 19 -14.34 -13.08 5.71
CA ASP A 19 -14.25 -12.91 4.25
C ASP A 19 -13.21 -11.86 3.87
N TYR A 20 -13.06 -11.56 2.59
CA TYR A 20 -12.19 -10.48 2.10
C TYR A 20 -12.63 -9.13 2.64
N GLY A 21 -11.67 -8.25 2.88
CA GLY A 21 -11.95 -6.85 3.23
C GLY A 21 -12.09 -5.98 1.98
N ASN A 22 -12.71 -4.81 2.17
CA ASN A 22 -12.72 -3.74 1.17
C ASN A 22 -11.37 -3.02 1.16
N SER A 23 -11.00 -2.47 0.02
CA SER A 23 -9.79 -1.66 -0.13
C SER A 23 -9.93 -0.66 -1.27
N MET A 24 -9.15 0.41 -1.19
CA MET A 24 -8.99 1.41 -2.24
C MET A 24 -7.57 1.29 -2.80
N HIS A 25 -7.37 0.42 -3.82
CA HIS A 25 -6.07 0.30 -4.46
C HIS A 25 -5.82 1.46 -5.42
N PHE A 26 -4.64 2.07 -5.33
CA PHE A 26 -4.23 3.13 -6.24
C PHE A 26 -3.31 2.58 -7.31
N HIS A 27 -3.67 2.82 -8.57
CA HIS A 27 -2.81 2.52 -9.71
C HIS A 27 -2.17 3.79 -10.23
N ILE A 28 -0.86 3.85 -10.20
CA ILE A 28 -0.05 4.98 -10.65
C ILE A 28 0.62 4.60 -11.97
N ASN A 29 0.17 5.22 -13.06
CA ASN A 29 0.78 5.05 -14.37
C ASN A 29 1.95 6.02 -14.53
N PHE A 30 2.98 5.56 -15.20
CA PHE A 30 4.14 6.38 -15.55
C PHE A 30 4.10 6.71 -17.04
N HIS A 31 4.52 7.92 -17.39
CA HIS A 31 4.70 8.31 -18.79
C HIS A 31 5.73 7.38 -19.46
N SER A 32 5.61 7.19 -20.77
CA SER A 32 6.45 6.26 -21.55
C SER A 32 7.95 6.54 -21.49
N GLU A 33 8.33 7.76 -21.13
CA GLU A 33 9.75 8.16 -20.92
C GLU A 33 10.37 7.56 -19.65
N PHE A 34 9.55 7.13 -18.69
CA PHE A 34 10.02 6.49 -17.47
C PHE A 34 10.28 5.01 -17.72
N ASN A 35 11.56 4.63 -17.66
CA ASN A 35 11.98 3.24 -17.77
C ASN A 35 11.78 2.47 -16.46
N ASP A 36 12.14 1.18 -16.45
CA ASP A 36 11.99 0.30 -15.29
C ASP A 36 12.75 0.79 -14.05
N TYR A 37 13.87 1.48 -14.22
CA TYR A 37 14.63 2.03 -13.11
C TYR A 37 13.79 3.00 -12.28
N TYR A 38 13.09 3.94 -12.91
CA TYR A 38 12.24 4.91 -12.20
C TYR A 38 11.05 4.24 -11.50
N ILE A 39 10.49 3.21 -12.13
CA ILE A 39 9.37 2.45 -11.54
C ILE A 39 9.82 1.68 -10.30
N ILE A 40 10.99 1.04 -10.36
CA ILE A 40 11.58 0.35 -9.21
C ILE A 40 11.90 1.36 -8.10
N LEU A 41 12.50 2.50 -8.45
CA LEU A 41 12.83 3.55 -7.49
C LEU A 41 11.57 4.11 -6.80
N ALA A 42 10.50 4.32 -7.55
CA ALA A 42 9.21 4.73 -7.00
C ALA A 42 8.63 3.66 -6.05
N ALA A 43 8.72 2.37 -6.40
CA ALA A 43 8.32 1.27 -5.51
C ALA A 43 9.15 1.24 -4.23
N GLN A 44 10.47 1.46 -4.32
CA GLN A 44 11.37 1.59 -3.17
C GLN A 44 10.98 2.76 -2.27
N GLY A 45 10.64 3.91 -2.84
CA GLY A 45 10.16 5.07 -2.09
C GLY A 45 8.88 4.79 -1.31
N LEU A 46 7.90 4.16 -1.96
CA LEU A 46 6.66 3.76 -1.29
C LEU A 46 6.91 2.80 -0.12
N CYS A 47 7.86 1.86 -0.28
CA CYS A 47 8.24 0.96 0.80
C CYS A 47 9.03 1.66 1.91
N HIS A 48 9.95 2.56 1.57
CA HIS A 48 10.79 3.29 2.52
C HIS A 48 9.96 4.14 3.49
N TYR A 49 8.97 4.88 2.96
CA TYR A 49 8.11 5.75 3.77
C TYR A 49 6.86 5.06 4.34
N MET A 50 6.71 3.75 4.14
CA MET A 50 5.47 3.03 4.45
C MET A 50 5.07 3.12 5.93
N LEU A 51 6.00 2.90 6.85
CA LEU A 51 5.72 2.97 8.29
C LEU A 51 5.44 4.41 8.74
N ASP A 52 6.18 5.37 8.20
CA ASP A 52 6.05 6.79 8.53
C ASP A 52 4.68 7.36 8.12
N THR A 53 4.00 6.72 7.16
CA THR A 53 2.81 7.24 6.50
C THR A 53 1.60 6.31 6.57
N LEU A 54 1.69 5.16 7.26
CA LEU A 54 0.65 4.13 7.24
C LEU A 54 -0.72 4.65 7.69
N LEU A 55 -0.77 5.57 8.67
CA LEU A 55 -2.01 6.20 9.12
C LEU A 55 -2.75 6.98 8.02
N ALA A 56 -2.04 7.50 7.03
CA ALA A 56 -2.68 8.15 5.87
C ALA A 56 -3.47 7.16 5.00
N PHE A 57 -3.16 5.87 5.10
CA PHE A 57 -3.80 4.80 4.34
C PHE A 57 -4.74 3.94 5.18
N MET A 58 -4.58 3.95 6.49
CA MET A 58 -5.32 3.13 7.44
C MET A 58 -5.66 3.96 8.69
N PRO A 59 -6.58 4.96 8.58
CA PRO A 59 -6.80 5.95 9.63
C PRO A 59 -7.57 5.40 10.84
N THR A 60 -8.35 4.32 10.67
CA THR A 60 -9.22 3.80 11.73
C THR A 60 -8.73 2.48 12.31
N THR A 61 -9.19 2.14 13.51
CA THR A 61 -8.85 0.86 14.14
C THR A 61 -9.37 -0.34 13.33
N LEU A 62 -10.51 -0.19 12.68
CA LEU A 62 -11.11 -1.26 11.88
C LEU A 62 -10.28 -1.61 10.64
N ASP A 63 -9.52 -0.65 10.10
CA ASP A 63 -8.65 -0.88 8.93
C ASP A 63 -7.65 -2.01 9.15
N TYR A 64 -7.15 -2.13 10.38
CA TYR A 64 -6.12 -3.13 10.73
C TYR A 64 -6.66 -4.56 10.77
N SER A 65 -7.97 -4.75 10.87
CA SER A 65 -8.60 -6.07 10.73
C SER A 65 -8.43 -6.67 9.33
N ARG A 66 -8.09 -5.84 8.33
CA ARG A 66 -7.79 -6.26 6.95
C ARG A 66 -6.40 -6.88 6.81
N ILE A 67 -5.45 -6.55 7.70
CA ILE A 67 -4.06 -7.07 7.65
C ILE A 67 -4.08 -8.56 7.99
N ASN A 68 -4.31 -9.39 6.97
CA ASN A 68 -4.43 -10.82 7.15
C ASN A 68 -4.01 -11.59 5.88
N LYS A 69 -2.98 -12.43 6.00
CA LYS A 69 -2.45 -13.26 4.91
C LYS A 69 -3.50 -14.21 4.30
N LYS A 70 -4.48 -14.68 5.08
CA LYS A 70 -5.55 -15.58 4.60
C LYS A 70 -6.35 -14.93 3.47
N PHE A 71 -6.51 -13.60 3.53
CA PHE A 71 -7.29 -12.84 2.56
C PHE A 71 -6.40 -12.04 1.58
N MET A 72 -5.15 -12.44 1.41
CA MET A 72 -4.18 -11.81 0.51
C MET A 72 -3.97 -10.30 0.75
N ALA A 73 -4.30 -9.83 1.96
CA ALA A 73 -3.96 -8.48 2.37
C ALA A 73 -2.47 -8.42 2.75
N PRO A 74 -1.73 -7.39 2.31
CA PRO A 74 -0.31 -7.26 2.65
C PRO A 74 -0.11 -7.17 4.17
N THR A 75 0.86 -7.92 4.68
CA THR A 75 1.22 -7.97 6.11
C THR A 75 2.62 -7.46 6.40
N HIS A 76 3.40 -7.16 5.37
CA HIS A 76 4.80 -6.72 5.46
C HIS A 76 5.10 -5.63 4.45
N ILE A 77 6.11 -4.81 4.75
CA ILE A 77 6.71 -3.90 3.78
C ILE A 77 7.32 -4.74 2.67
N SER A 78 6.83 -4.57 1.46
CA SER A 78 7.24 -5.42 0.34
C SER A 78 6.85 -4.84 -1.01
N TYR A 79 7.66 -5.11 -2.04
CA TYR A 79 7.24 -4.90 -3.41
C TYR A 79 7.58 -6.10 -4.29
N GLY A 80 6.84 -6.26 -5.36
CA GLY A 80 7.04 -7.37 -6.30
C GLY A 80 6.44 -7.10 -7.66
N GLY A 81 6.65 -8.01 -8.59
CA GLY A 81 6.08 -7.97 -9.93
C GLY A 81 4.56 -8.19 -9.92
N ASN A 82 4.08 -9.12 -10.75
CA ASN A 82 2.67 -9.50 -10.77
C ASN A 82 2.29 -10.37 -9.56
N ASN A 83 2.55 -9.87 -8.36
CA ASN A 83 2.45 -10.56 -7.07
C ASN A 83 1.41 -9.89 -6.17
N ARG A 84 0.37 -10.61 -5.76
CA ARG A 84 -0.72 -10.08 -4.92
C ARG A 84 -0.45 -10.19 -3.42
N SER A 85 0.63 -10.82 -2.99
CA SER A 85 1.01 -10.90 -1.57
C SER A 85 1.80 -9.69 -1.07
N VAL A 86 2.27 -8.81 -1.98
CA VAL A 86 3.08 -7.63 -1.63
C VAL A 86 2.25 -6.37 -1.42
N ALA A 87 2.79 -5.40 -0.68
CA ALA A 87 2.15 -4.11 -0.43
C ALA A 87 2.19 -3.17 -1.66
N VAL A 88 3.29 -3.19 -2.41
CA VAL A 88 3.47 -2.43 -3.65
C VAL A 88 3.70 -3.41 -4.80
N ARG A 89 2.80 -3.44 -5.75
CA ARG A 89 2.82 -4.37 -6.88
C ARG A 89 3.16 -3.63 -8.17
N THR A 90 3.97 -4.26 -9.03
CA THR A 90 4.26 -3.81 -10.40
C THR A 90 3.61 -4.79 -11.39
N PRO A 91 2.34 -4.58 -11.80
CA PRO A 91 1.64 -5.50 -12.69
C PRO A 91 2.36 -5.68 -14.03
N ASN A 92 2.34 -6.92 -14.57
CA ASN A 92 2.85 -7.24 -15.89
C ASN A 92 1.87 -6.78 -16.98
N ALA A 93 1.64 -5.48 -17.09
CA ALA A 93 0.73 -4.90 -18.05
C ALA A 93 1.30 -3.59 -18.59
N PHE A 94 0.90 -3.26 -19.81
CA PHE A 94 1.22 -1.96 -20.41
C PHE A 94 -0.03 -1.07 -20.41
N PRO A 95 0.08 0.24 -20.10
CA PRO A 95 1.28 0.94 -19.66
C PRO A 95 1.78 0.44 -18.29
N LYS A 96 3.09 0.54 -18.06
CA LYS A 96 3.70 0.16 -16.78
C LYS A 96 3.15 1.03 -15.65
N ARG A 97 2.87 0.39 -14.52
CA ARG A 97 2.27 1.07 -13.36
C ARG A 97 2.69 0.43 -12.05
N LEU A 98 2.50 1.19 -10.99
CA LEU A 98 2.50 0.67 -9.61
C LEU A 98 1.06 0.53 -9.12
N GLU A 99 0.83 -0.45 -8.27
CA GLU A 99 -0.40 -0.61 -7.50
C GLU A 99 -0.04 -0.54 -6.02
N HIS A 100 -0.47 0.53 -5.34
CA HIS A 100 -0.40 0.65 -3.88
C HIS A 100 -1.63 -0.04 -3.27
N ARG A 101 -1.43 -1.01 -2.36
CA ARG A 101 -2.48 -1.94 -1.94
C ARG A 101 -2.92 -1.82 -0.48
N LEU A 102 -2.42 -0.83 0.27
CA LEU A 102 -2.71 -0.70 1.71
C LEU A 102 -3.94 0.13 2.02
N SER A 103 -4.32 1.06 1.14
CA SER A 103 -5.37 2.03 1.45
C SER A 103 -6.71 1.36 1.76
N SER A 104 -7.27 1.75 2.89
CA SER A 104 -8.62 1.42 3.29
C SER A 104 -9.65 2.19 2.45
N PRO A 105 -10.87 1.71 2.31
CA PRO A 105 -11.95 2.48 1.67
C PRO A 105 -12.36 3.71 2.49
N GLU A 106 -12.03 3.77 3.80
CA GLU A 106 -12.28 4.93 4.68
C GLU A 106 -11.18 6.00 4.60
N THR A 107 -10.13 5.74 3.85
CA THR A 107 -9.04 6.70 3.62
C THR A 107 -9.53 7.88 2.80
N ASP A 108 -9.14 9.10 3.21
CA ASP A 108 -9.30 10.28 2.36
C ASP A 108 -8.43 10.11 1.09
N PRO A 109 -9.03 10.06 -0.11
CA PRO A 109 -8.29 9.79 -1.35
C PRO A 109 -7.28 10.89 -1.67
N TYR A 110 -7.52 12.14 -1.28
CA TYR A 110 -6.59 13.25 -1.52
C TYR A 110 -5.33 13.11 -0.66
N ILE A 111 -5.50 12.73 0.61
CA ILE A 111 -4.37 12.46 1.51
C ILE A 111 -3.58 11.25 1.02
N ALA A 112 -4.25 10.18 0.59
CA ALA A 112 -3.60 8.99 0.06
C ALA A 112 -2.80 9.30 -1.22
N ILE A 113 -3.40 10.02 -2.18
CA ILE A 113 -2.73 10.42 -3.43
C ILE A 113 -1.53 11.31 -3.13
N PHE A 114 -1.69 12.33 -2.28
CA PHE A 114 -0.60 13.21 -1.86
C PHE A 114 0.56 12.38 -1.26
N THR A 115 0.26 11.47 -0.35
CA THR A 115 1.26 10.63 0.32
C THR A 115 2.01 9.74 -0.67
N ILE A 116 1.30 9.10 -1.60
CA ILE A 116 1.89 8.28 -2.66
C ILE A 116 2.82 9.12 -3.53
N LEU A 117 2.32 10.25 -4.06
CA LEU A 117 3.09 11.10 -4.96
C LEU A 117 4.30 11.71 -4.27
N LYS A 118 4.17 12.13 -3.01
CA LYS A 118 5.29 12.66 -2.22
C LYS A 118 6.34 11.60 -1.95
N SER A 119 5.96 10.38 -1.58
CA SER A 119 6.90 9.27 -1.40
C SER A 119 7.71 8.97 -2.66
N ILE A 120 7.03 8.94 -3.81
CA ILE A 120 7.66 8.75 -5.12
C ILE A 120 8.61 9.91 -5.44
N LEU A 121 8.15 11.15 -5.28
CA LEU A 121 8.94 12.34 -5.57
C LEU A 121 10.22 12.42 -4.71
N LEU A 122 10.13 12.11 -3.43
CA LEU A 122 11.27 12.08 -2.52
C LEU A 122 12.28 11.00 -2.94
N ALA A 123 11.80 9.82 -3.34
CA ALA A 123 12.64 8.75 -3.84
C ALA A 123 13.38 9.15 -5.13
N LEU A 124 12.69 9.81 -6.05
CA LEU A 124 13.29 10.27 -7.32
C LEU A 124 14.32 11.39 -7.10
N LYS A 125 14.10 12.27 -6.11
CA LYS A 125 15.02 13.38 -5.78
C LYS A 125 16.26 12.91 -5.03
N SER A 126 16.15 11.89 -4.19
CA SER A 126 17.24 11.45 -3.30
C SER A 126 17.35 9.92 -3.26
N PRO A 127 17.70 9.26 -4.37
CA PRO A 127 17.77 7.79 -4.44
C PRO A 127 18.72 7.17 -3.41
N SER A 128 19.81 7.84 -3.11
CA SER A 128 20.83 7.35 -2.17
C SER A 128 20.38 7.34 -0.71
N SER A 129 19.30 8.03 -0.37
CA SER A 129 18.74 8.04 0.99
C SER A 129 17.79 6.89 1.27
N LEU A 130 17.41 6.13 0.25
CA LEU A 130 16.45 5.04 0.39
C LEU A 130 17.11 3.79 0.98
N GLN A 131 16.40 3.15 1.90
CA GLN A 131 16.71 1.78 2.28
C GLN A 131 16.27 0.86 1.13
N THR A 132 17.22 0.15 0.55
CA THR A 132 16.92 -0.80 -0.54
C THR A 132 16.16 -2.01 0.01
N ILE A 133 15.09 -2.35 -0.66
CA ILE A 133 14.27 -3.53 -0.37
C ILE A 133 14.34 -4.46 -1.57
N GLU A 134 14.54 -5.74 -1.33
CA GLU A 134 14.58 -6.75 -2.39
C GLU A 134 13.21 -6.99 -3.01
N LYS A 135 13.19 -7.21 -4.32
CA LYS A 135 11.98 -7.57 -5.05
C LYS A 135 11.55 -8.99 -4.71
N ILE A 136 10.29 -9.13 -4.32
CA ILE A 136 9.72 -10.44 -3.96
C ILE A 136 9.20 -11.14 -5.21
N TYR A 137 9.71 -12.33 -5.47
CA TYR A 137 9.30 -13.19 -6.60
C TYR A 137 8.31 -14.28 -6.23
N GLY A 138 8.34 -14.74 -4.97
CA GLY A 138 7.44 -15.75 -4.41
C GLY A 138 6.34 -15.13 -3.54
N ASN A 139 5.81 -15.94 -2.63
CA ASN A 139 4.80 -15.50 -1.68
C ASN A 139 5.44 -14.65 -0.57
N ALA A 140 5.09 -13.36 -0.48
CA ALA A 140 5.63 -12.45 0.53
C ALA A 140 5.28 -12.84 1.99
N PHE A 141 4.37 -13.78 2.18
CA PHE A 141 4.04 -14.30 3.51
C PHE A 141 4.98 -15.43 3.96
N ASP A 142 5.91 -15.86 3.10
CA ASP A 142 6.87 -16.89 3.42
C ASP A 142 7.97 -16.31 4.34
N PRO A 143 8.23 -16.94 5.51
CA PRO A 143 9.24 -16.47 6.44
C PRO A 143 10.66 -16.36 5.86
N GLN A 144 10.98 -17.08 4.79
CA GLN A 144 12.29 -17.01 4.13
C GLN A 144 12.69 -15.59 3.71
N TYR A 145 11.71 -14.71 3.42
CA TYR A 145 11.98 -13.33 3.00
C TYR A 145 12.35 -12.39 4.15
N ASN A 146 12.11 -12.78 5.41
CA ASN A 146 12.43 -11.98 6.60
C ASN A 146 12.03 -10.50 6.50
N LEU A 147 10.81 -10.23 6.04
CA LEU A 147 10.31 -8.89 5.77
C LEU A 147 9.88 -8.17 7.05
N THR A 148 10.02 -6.84 7.06
CA THR A 148 9.52 -6.01 8.15
C THR A 148 7.99 -6.05 8.22
N PRO A 149 7.38 -6.47 9.34
CA PRO A 149 5.93 -6.54 9.47
C PRO A 149 5.30 -5.15 9.53
N LEU A 150 4.09 -5.03 8.99
CA LEU A 150 3.25 -3.85 9.19
C LEU A 150 2.65 -3.85 10.61
N PRO A 151 2.45 -2.67 11.23
CA PRO A 151 1.68 -2.55 12.45
C PRO A 151 0.30 -3.18 12.31
N THR A 152 -0.18 -3.82 13.38
CA THR A 152 -1.48 -4.50 13.41
C THR A 152 -2.55 -3.71 14.17
N SER A 153 -2.24 -2.47 14.56
CA SER A 153 -3.19 -1.57 15.22
C SER A 153 -2.92 -0.11 14.85
N SER A 154 -3.95 0.72 14.91
CA SER A 154 -3.85 2.17 14.71
C SER A 154 -2.90 2.82 15.72
N GLN A 155 -2.89 2.32 16.95
CA GLN A 155 -2.02 2.81 18.02
C GLN A 155 -0.54 2.54 17.72
N ALA A 156 -0.20 1.35 17.24
CA ALA A 156 1.15 1.02 16.82
C ALA A 156 1.60 1.86 15.61
N SER A 157 0.71 2.12 14.65
CA SER A 157 0.99 2.99 13.52
C SER A 157 1.17 4.44 13.93
N PHE A 158 0.41 4.92 14.90
CA PHE A 158 0.56 6.28 15.44
C PHE A 158 1.94 6.52 16.03
N MET A 159 2.51 5.54 16.72
CA MET A 159 3.85 5.63 17.30
C MET A 159 4.96 5.74 16.25
N LEU A 160 4.72 5.28 15.03
CA LEU A 160 5.67 5.29 13.92
C LEU A 160 5.42 6.47 12.97
N PHE A 161 4.23 7.08 13.04
CA PHE A 161 3.81 8.15 12.15
C PHE A 161 4.71 9.37 12.26
N LYS A 162 5.12 9.93 11.12
CA LYS A 162 5.95 11.13 11.05
C LYS A 162 5.19 12.31 10.45
N PRO A 163 4.64 13.20 11.27
CA PRO A 163 3.92 14.38 10.78
C PRO A 163 4.77 15.28 9.86
N ASP A 164 6.08 15.32 10.06
CA ASP A 164 7.00 16.10 9.23
C ASP A 164 7.02 15.67 7.77
N PHE A 165 6.64 14.43 7.49
CA PHE A 165 6.43 13.97 6.12
C PHE A 165 5.35 14.81 5.41
N PHE A 166 4.39 15.39 6.11
CA PHE A 166 3.25 16.12 5.54
C PHE A 166 3.46 17.64 5.44
N LYS A 167 4.60 18.15 5.92
CA LYS A 167 5.04 19.53 5.73
C LYS A 167 5.78 19.68 4.40
#